data_1d3213547907a57f2f1a6d2fe3f96aca
#
_entry.id   1d3213547907a57f2f1a6d2fe3f96aca
#
_cell.length_a   1.000
_cell.length_b   1.000
_cell.length_c   1.000
_cell.angle_alpha   90.00
_cell.angle_beta   90.00
_cell.angle_gamma   90.00
#
_symmetry.space_group_name_H-M   'P 1'
#
loop_
_entity.id
_entity.type
_entity.pdbx_description
1 polymer ?
#
loop_
_entity_poly.entity_id
_entity_poly.type
_entity_poly.pdbx_seq_one_letter_code
_entity_poly.pdbx_strand_id
1 'polypeptide(L)'
;MRMGRIVDATRPPPMSDFRQPDRLRVLIADGRQQRLQHVTGVIESLGHTVIAEASDIGLVALLTSENLPDVAVVCVDESSEQALHLIRQIVKESSCPVIALLDVEDADFVNRAAQIGVFAYIVSANPEQLQSAFGIALRRFAEYHGLEGAFYRRAITERAKGILMERHRIDEHAAFQLLRDQSRRTNTPLVAIAQSISDAHLLLSDRPDDGGQDEQSA
;
A
#
# COMPACT_ATOMS: atom_id res chain seq x y z
N MET A 1 -25.26 33.74 -22.35
CA MET A 1 -24.83 32.45 -22.91
C MET A 1 -23.50 32.12 -22.29
N ARG A 2 -23.48 31.32 -21.19
CA ARG A 2 -22.25 30.92 -20.48
C ARG A 2 -21.80 29.57 -21.04
N MET A 3 -20.69 29.60 -21.75
CA MET A 3 -20.03 28.39 -22.24
C MET A 3 -19.43 27.63 -21.03
N GLY A 4 -20.01 26.48 -20.70
CA GLY A 4 -19.47 25.58 -19.69
C GLY A 4 -18.14 25.01 -20.18
N ARG A 5 -17.09 25.15 -19.38
CA ARG A 5 -15.82 24.47 -19.58
C ARG A 5 -16.05 22.97 -19.43
N ILE A 6 -15.92 22.24 -20.51
CA ILE A 6 -15.81 20.79 -20.49
C ILE A 6 -14.46 20.48 -19.87
N VAL A 7 -14.47 19.94 -18.66
CA VAL A 7 -13.26 19.43 -18.00
C VAL A 7 -12.95 18.09 -18.68
N ASP A 8 -11.85 18.05 -19.43
CA ASP A 8 -11.33 16.84 -20.05
C ASP A 8 -10.85 15.88 -18.94
N ALA A 9 -11.65 14.86 -18.64
CA ALA A 9 -11.42 13.89 -17.59
C ALA A 9 -10.26 12.89 -17.91
N THR A 10 -9.60 13.03 -19.07
CA THR A 10 -8.54 12.13 -19.52
C THR A 10 -7.12 12.66 -19.27
N ARG A 11 -6.98 13.90 -18.78
CA ARG A 11 -5.67 14.47 -18.49
C ARG A 11 -5.35 14.30 -17.01
N PRO A 12 -4.26 13.57 -16.66
CA PRO A 12 -3.82 13.49 -15.27
C PRO A 12 -3.52 14.90 -14.74
N PRO A 13 -3.83 15.21 -13.49
CA PRO A 13 -3.52 16.48 -12.87
C PRO A 13 -2.02 16.78 -12.93
N PRO A 14 -1.61 18.05 -12.98
CA PRO A 14 -0.19 18.40 -13.05
C PRO A 14 0.55 17.89 -11.80
N MET A 15 1.73 17.33 -12.00
CA MET A 15 2.61 16.69 -11.02
C MET A 15 3.04 17.56 -9.81
N SER A 16 2.57 18.83 -9.76
CA SER A 16 2.89 19.80 -8.71
C SER A 16 2.17 19.57 -7.38
N ASP A 17 1.16 18.69 -7.32
CA ASP A 17 0.27 18.56 -6.14
C ASP A 17 0.51 17.28 -5.32
N PHE A 18 1.56 16.49 -5.61
CA PHE A 18 1.92 15.37 -4.74
C PHE A 18 2.47 15.91 -3.41
N ARG A 19 1.59 16.05 -2.43
CA ARG A 19 1.97 16.30 -1.04
C ARG A 19 2.24 14.96 -0.38
N GLN A 20 3.48 14.73 0.03
CA GLN A 20 3.80 13.63 0.92
C GLN A 20 2.98 13.78 2.20
N PRO A 21 2.34 12.71 2.72
CA PRO A 21 1.67 12.78 4.01
C PRO A 21 2.65 13.22 5.10
N ASP A 22 2.23 14.13 5.97
CA ASP A 22 3.04 14.63 7.09
C ASP A 22 3.47 13.48 8.02
N ARG A 23 2.68 12.41 8.08
CA ARG A 23 2.94 11.22 8.91
C ARG A 23 2.71 9.95 8.12
N LEU A 24 3.78 9.20 7.86
CA LEU A 24 3.73 7.91 7.19
C LEU A 24 3.51 6.77 8.18
N ARG A 25 2.85 5.74 7.71
CA ARG A 25 2.75 4.42 8.34
C ARG A 25 3.82 3.52 7.73
N VAL A 26 4.82 3.16 8.51
CA VAL A 26 6.00 2.45 8.04
C VAL A 26 6.01 1.02 8.59
N LEU A 27 6.26 0.05 7.71
CA LEU A 27 6.62 -1.31 8.11
C LEU A 27 8.13 -1.45 8.00
N ILE A 28 8.74 -2.08 9.00
CA ILE A 28 10.19 -2.38 8.99
C ILE A 28 10.39 -3.89 9.07
N ALA A 29 11.35 -4.39 8.28
CA ALA A 29 11.80 -5.76 8.37
C ALA A 29 13.31 -5.82 8.50
N ASP A 30 13.79 -6.48 9.54
CA ASP A 30 15.21 -6.68 9.82
C ASP A 30 15.42 -7.94 10.64
N GLY A 31 16.30 -8.82 10.20
CA GLY A 31 16.71 -10.01 10.95
C GLY A 31 17.54 -9.68 12.20
N ARG A 32 18.09 -8.46 12.30
CA ARG A 32 18.91 -8.01 13.42
C ARG A 32 18.15 -7.06 14.34
N GLN A 33 17.79 -7.52 15.51
CA GLN A 33 16.97 -6.79 16.50
C GLN A 33 17.55 -5.40 16.87
N GLN A 34 18.87 -5.29 16.99
CA GLN A 34 19.50 -4.01 17.34
C GLN A 34 19.34 -2.97 16.22
N ARG A 35 19.50 -3.38 14.95
CA ARG A 35 19.30 -2.49 13.81
C ARG A 35 17.83 -2.13 13.65
N LEU A 36 16.92 -3.09 13.83
CA LEU A 36 15.48 -2.88 13.82
C LEU A 36 15.10 -1.76 14.81
N GLN A 37 15.52 -1.86 16.06
CA GLN A 37 15.26 -0.83 17.09
C GLN A 37 15.87 0.52 16.74
N HIS A 38 17.07 0.55 16.18
CA HIS A 38 17.72 1.79 15.76
C HIS A 38 16.91 2.46 14.63
N VAL A 39 16.56 1.71 13.59
CA VAL A 39 15.80 2.23 12.43
C VAL A 39 14.42 2.70 12.87
N THR A 40 13.75 1.94 13.73
CA THR A 40 12.46 2.33 14.35
C THR A 40 12.60 3.69 15.03
N GLY A 41 13.57 3.87 15.91
CA GLY A 41 13.80 5.14 16.62
C GLY A 41 14.06 6.31 15.68
N VAL A 42 14.81 6.10 14.60
CA VAL A 42 15.05 7.15 13.60
C VAL A 42 13.74 7.52 12.87
N ILE A 43 12.96 6.55 12.43
CA ILE A 43 11.69 6.79 11.73
C ILE A 43 10.69 7.55 12.63
N GLU A 44 10.60 7.18 13.89
CA GLU A 44 9.74 7.86 14.87
C GLU A 44 10.23 9.29 15.15
N SER A 45 11.56 9.53 15.19
CA SER A 45 12.12 10.86 15.36
C SER A 45 11.82 11.81 14.19
N LEU A 46 11.55 11.26 13.00
CA LEU A 46 11.09 11.99 11.82
C LEU A 46 9.56 12.29 11.84
N GLY A 47 8.86 11.87 12.89
CA GLY A 47 7.41 12.06 13.03
C GLY A 47 6.54 11.00 12.34
N HIS A 48 7.14 9.95 11.80
CA HIS A 48 6.42 8.83 11.18
C HIS A 48 6.01 7.78 12.23
N THR A 49 5.16 6.83 11.85
CA THR A 49 4.69 5.77 12.76
C THR A 49 5.12 4.41 12.24
N VAL A 50 5.86 3.65 13.04
CA VAL A 50 6.11 2.24 12.77
C VAL A 50 4.88 1.44 13.19
N ILE A 51 4.23 0.78 12.23
CA ILE A 51 2.97 0.05 12.46
C ILE A 51 3.16 -1.46 12.55
N ALA A 52 4.27 -1.95 12.02
CA ALA A 52 4.65 -3.36 12.08
C ALA A 52 6.16 -3.51 12.00
N GLU A 53 6.68 -4.46 12.76
CA GLU A 53 8.08 -4.88 12.76
C GLU A 53 8.15 -6.38 12.46
N ALA A 54 9.02 -6.75 11.52
CA ALA A 54 9.28 -8.13 11.18
C ALA A 54 10.75 -8.48 11.45
N SER A 55 10.99 -9.44 12.32
CA SER A 55 12.32 -10.05 12.52
C SER A 55 12.65 -11.09 11.46
N ASP A 56 11.65 -11.56 10.73
CA ASP A 56 11.80 -12.45 9.58
C ASP A 56 11.29 -11.74 8.32
N ILE A 57 12.20 -11.55 7.37
CA ILE A 57 11.89 -10.89 6.09
C ILE A 57 10.80 -11.67 5.31
N GLY A 58 10.72 -12.99 5.51
CA GLY A 58 9.66 -13.82 4.90
C GLY A 58 8.24 -13.44 5.34
N LEU A 59 8.08 -12.76 6.48
CA LEU A 59 6.77 -12.31 6.96
C LEU A 59 6.35 -10.96 6.38
N VAL A 60 7.23 -10.23 5.71
CA VAL A 60 6.95 -8.86 5.24
C VAL A 60 5.76 -8.82 4.27
N ALA A 61 5.68 -9.76 3.34
CA ALA A 61 4.58 -9.82 2.40
C ALA A 61 3.23 -10.00 3.10
N LEU A 62 3.17 -10.84 4.14
CA LEU A 62 1.98 -11.01 4.97
C LEU A 62 1.65 -9.72 5.72
N LEU A 63 2.63 -9.14 6.41
CA LEU A 63 2.43 -7.95 7.23
C LEU A 63 2.08 -6.71 6.38
N THR A 64 2.64 -6.58 5.16
CA THR A 64 2.24 -5.48 4.25
C THR A 64 0.79 -5.61 3.81
N SER A 65 0.32 -6.84 3.57
CA SER A 65 -1.07 -7.07 3.19
C SER A 65 -2.05 -6.87 4.36
N GLU A 66 -1.64 -7.18 5.59
CA GLU A 66 -2.48 -7.04 6.79
C GLU A 66 -2.54 -5.61 7.31
N ASN A 67 -1.42 -4.91 7.29
CA ASN A 67 -1.29 -3.60 7.93
C ASN A 67 -1.43 -2.43 6.96
N LEU A 68 -1.38 -2.66 5.63
CA LEU A 68 -1.47 -1.63 4.58
C LEU A 68 -0.57 -0.42 4.89
N PRO A 69 0.75 -0.59 5.02
CA PRO A 69 1.67 0.52 5.25
C PRO A 69 1.73 1.45 4.05
N ASP A 70 2.14 2.70 4.28
CA ASP A 70 2.42 3.65 3.22
C ASP A 70 3.78 3.35 2.55
N VAL A 71 4.71 2.74 3.30
CA VAL A 71 6.03 2.32 2.82
C VAL A 71 6.57 1.16 3.65
N ALA A 72 7.32 0.25 3.02
CA ALA A 72 8.06 -0.81 3.70
C ALA A 72 9.58 -0.57 3.58
N VAL A 73 10.29 -0.64 4.71
CA VAL A 73 11.76 -0.61 4.79
C VAL A 73 12.24 -2.02 5.07
N VAL A 74 13.00 -2.60 4.15
CA VAL A 74 13.55 -3.95 4.26
C VAL A 74 15.07 -3.86 4.41
N CYS A 75 15.56 -4.28 5.57
CA CYS A 75 16.99 -4.29 5.85
C CYS A 75 17.60 -5.58 5.30
N VAL A 76 18.65 -5.45 4.51
CA VAL A 76 19.34 -6.55 3.85
C VAL A 76 20.75 -6.64 4.40
N ASP A 77 21.10 -7.80 4.95
CA ASP A 77 22.41 -8.03 5.56
C ASP A 77 23.48 -8.34 4.53
N GLU A 78 23.11 -9.10 3.52
CA GLU A 78 24.02 -9.56 2.46
C GLU A 78 23.37 -9.33 1.10
N SER A 79 24.17 -8.87 0.14
CA SER A 79 23.76 -8.70 -1.26
C SER A 79 23.68 -10.06 -1.96
N SER A 80 22.78 -10.94 -1.49
CA SER A 80 22.66 -12.32 -1.94
C SER A 80 21.48 -12.54 -2.89
N GLU A 81 21.54 -13.64 -3.64
CA GLU A 81 20.40 -14.11 -4.46
C GLU A 81 19.15 -14.38 -3.60
N GLN A 82 19.35 -14.84 -2.38
CA GLN A 82 18.25 -15.10 -1.46
C GLN A 82 17.57 -13.80 -1.04
N ALA A 83 18.32 -12.74 -0.77
CA ALA A 83 17.78 -11.43 -0.47
C ALA A 83 16.97 -10.86 -1.66
N LEU A 84 17.48 -11.00 -2.89
CA LEU A 84 16.74 -10.60 -4.09
C LEU A 84 15.46 -11.41 -4.29
N HIS A 85 15.49 -12.70 -4.00
CA HIS A 85 14.30 -13.55 -4.08
C HIS A 85 13.23 -13.10 -3.08
N LEU A 86 13.60 -12.82 -1.84
CA LEU A 86 12.70 -12.31 -0.80
C LEU A 86 12.13 -10.93 -1.18
N ILE A 87 12.98 -10.01 -1.64
CA ILE A 87 12.54 -8.69 -2.13
C ILE A 87 11.53 -8.84 -3.27
N ARG A 88 11.77 -9.77 -4.21
CA ARG A 88 10.82 -10.02 -5.31
C ARG A 88 9.46 -10.49 -4.81
N GLN A 89 9.41 -11.35 -3.80
CA GLN A 89 8.15 -11.78 -3.19
C GLN A 89 7.43 -10.60 -2.53
N ILE A 90 8.16 -9.81 -1.75
CA ILE A 90 7.61 -8.63 -1.07
C ILE A 90 7.02 -7.63 -2.07
N VAL A 91 7.79 -7.26 -3.10
CA VAL A 91 7.34 -6.30 -4.13
C VAL A 91 6.12 -6.82 -4.89
N LYS A 92 6.07 -8.13 -5.17
CA LYS A 92 4.93 -8.74 -5.87
C LYS A 92 3.64 -8.74 -5.04
N GLU A 93 3.76 -8.92 -3.73
CA GLU A 93 2.63 -9.07 -2.83
C GLU A 93 2.27 -7.76 -2.10
N SER A 94 3.21 -6.82 -2.00
CA SER A 94 2.97 -5.54 -1.31
C SER A 94 2.24 -4.54 -2.18
N SER A 95 1.37 -3.77 -1.52
CA SER A 95 0.64 -2.65 -2.13
C SER A 95 1.29 -1.29 -1.87
N CYS A 96 2.51 -1.27 -1.34
CA CYS A 96 3.27 -0.07 -0.98
C CYS A 96 4.67 -0.10 -1.59
N PRO A 97 5.35 1.06 -1.73
CA PRO A 97 6.75 1.10 -2.15
C PRO A 97 7.67 0.42 -1.15
N VAL A 98 8.67 -0.29 -1.67
CA VAL A 98 9.71 -0.96 -0.89
C VAL A 98 11.00 -0.18 -1.00
N ILE A 99 11.62 0.11 0.14
CA ILE A 99 12.95 0.70 0.29
C ILE A 99 13.89 -0.37 0.83
N ALA A 100 15.02 -0.59 0.18
CA ALA A 100 16.05 -1.48 0.67
C ALA A 100 17.09 -0.70 1.51
N LEU A 101 17.32 -1.12 2.75
CA LEU A 101 18.42 -0.66 3.59
C LEU A 101 19.54 -1.68 3.54
N LEU A 102 20.70 -1.29 3.00
CA LEU A 102 21.86 -2.15 2.80
C LEU A 102 22.93 -1.83 3.84
N ASP A 103 23.71 -2.83 4.23
CA ASP A 103 24.90 -2.61 5.08
C ASP A 103 26.07 -2.04 4.31
N VAL A 104 26.22 -2.45 3.05
CA VAL A 104 27.29 -2.04 2.14
C VAL A 104 26.70 -1.73 0.77
N GLU A 105 27.21 -0.70 0.13
CA GLU A 105 26.84 -0.37 -1.24
C GLU A 105 27.37 -1.44 -2.20
N ASP A 106 26.45 -2.08 -2.90
CA ASP A 106 26.72 -3.05 -3.96
C ASP A 106 25.94 -2.65 -5.21
N ALA A 107 26.64 -2.12 -6.19
CA ALA A 107 26.03 -1.58 -7.41
C ALA A 107 25.28 -2.64 -8.23
N ASP A 108 25.79 -3.88 -8.26
CA ASP A 108 25.14 -4.98 -9.00
C ASP A 108 23.85 -5.41 -8.28
N PHE A 109 23.89 -5.52 -6.97
CA PHE A 109 22.69 -5.81 -6.17
C PHE A 109 21.65 -4.70 -6.31
N VAL A 110 22.05 -3.44 -6.22
CA VAL A 110 21.16 -2.27 -6.38
C VAL A 110 20.47 -2.28 -7.75
N ASN A 111 21.22 -2.52 -8.82
CA ASN A 111 20.67 -2.60 -10.19
C ASN A 111 19.65 -3.72 -10.32
N ARG A 112 19.92 -4.88 -9.75
CA ARG A 112 19.02 -6.05 -9.77
C ARG A 112 17.78 -5.83 -8.90
N ALA A 113 17.95 -5.22 -7.73
CA ALA A 113 16.83 -4.84 -6.85
C ALA A 113 15.91 -3.82 -7.52
N ALA A 114 16.46 -2.84 -8.22
CA ALA A 114 15.69 -1.87 -8.99
C ALA A 114 14.87 -2.53 -10.12
N GLN A 115 15.44 -3.51 -10.83
CA GLN A 115 14.72 -4.29 -11.87
C GLN A 115 13.55 -5.12 -11.29
N ILE A 116 13.63 -5.49 -10.01
CA ILE A 116 12.58 -6.22 -9.31
C ILE A 116 11.43 -5.30 -8.87
N GLY A 117 11.68 -3.97 -8.77
CA GLY A 117 10.68 -2.98 -8.36
C GLY A 117 10.94 -2.34 -7.00
N VAL A 118 12.18 -2.37 -6.49
CA VAL A 118 12.59 -1.55 -5.34
C VAL A 118 12.63 -0.09 -5.80
N PHE A 119 11.96 0.78 -5.07
CA PHE A 119 11.79 2.17 -5.47
C PHE A 119 12.91 3.09 -4.99
N ALA A 120 13.58 2.72 -3.90
CA ALA A 120 14.76 3.42 -3.38
C ALA A 120 15.65 2.45 -2.58
N TYR A 121 16.92 2.80 -2.43
CA TYR A 121 17.82 2.14 -1.49
C TYR A 121 18.59 3.17 -0.68
N ILE A 122 19.05 2.76 0.49
CA ILE A 122 19.91 3.54 1.38
C ILE A 122 20.97 2.61 2.00
N VAL A 123 22.14 3.16 2.31
CA VAL A 123 23.24 2.42 2.96
C VAL A 123 23.36 2.77 4.44
N SER A 124 22.70 3.83 4.87
CA SER A 124 22.72 4.28 6.26
C SER A 124 21.33 4.70 6.70
N ALA A 125 20.92 4.27 7.88
CA ALA A 125 19.66 4.65 8.50
C ALA A 125 19.72 6.03 9.19
N ASN A 126 20.46 7.01 8.64
CA ASN A 126 20.42 8.36 9.18
C ASN A 126 19.10 9.08 8.78
N PRO A 127 18.64 10.07 9.57
CA PRO A 127 17.37 10.75 9.35
C PRO A 127 17.23 11.39 7.96
N GLU A 128 18.30 12.02 7.46
CA GLU A 128 18.28 12.73 6.17
C GLU A 128 18.12 11.75 4.99
N GLN A 129 18.84 10.63 5.02
CA GLN A 129 18.76 9.62 3.98
C GLN A 129 17.39 8.92 4.00
N LEU A 130 16.87 8.58 5.18
CA LEU A 130 15.54 7.98 5.32
C LEU A 130 14.44 8.91 4.81
N GLN A 131 14.48 10.19 5.21
CA GLN A 131 13.50 11.17 4.74
C GLN A 131 13.54 11.35 3.22
N SER A 132 14.75 11.42 2.65
CA SER A 132 14.94 11.50 1.20
C SER A 132 14.42 10.25 0.49
N ALA A 133 14.73 9.06 1.01
CA ALA A 133 14.29 7.80 0.44
C ALA A 133 12.76 7.64 0.46
N PHE A 134 12.10 8.07 1.54
CA PHE A 134 10.63 8.10 1.59
C PHE A 134 10.05 8.97 0.47
N GLY A 135 10.56 10.19 0.31
CA GLY A 135 10.10 11.12 -0.74
C GLY A 135 10.29 10.53 -2.16
N ILE A 136 11.46 9.95 -2.42
CA ILE A 136 11.77 9.34 -3.72
C ILE A 136 10.90 8.11 -3.98
N ALA A 137 10.80 7.20 -3.00
CA ALA A 137 10.07 5.95 -3.15
C ALA A 137 8.58 6.20 -3.38
N LEU A 138 7.95 7.07 -2.59
CA LEU A 138 6.55 7.44 -2.73
C LEU A 138 6.26 8.10 -4.07
N ARG A 139 7.11 9.04 -4.50
CA ARG A 139 6.95 9.70 -5.80
C ARG A 139 7.05 8.71 -6.95
N ARG A 140 8.11 7.89 -7.00
CA ARG A 140 8.30 6.90 -8.07
C ARG A 140 7.19 5.86 -8.09
N PHE A 141 6.73 5.44 -6.91
CA PHE A 141 5.63 4.50 -6.80
C PHE A 141 4.32 5.11 -7.33
N ALA A 142 4.05 6.39 -7.01
CA ALA A 142 2.90 7.12 -7.54
C ALA A 142 2.99 7.32 -9.06
N GLU A 143 4.18 7.62 -9.59
CA GLU A 143 4.42 7.73 -11.05
C GLU A 143 4.20 6.39 -11.76
N TYR A 144 4.67 5.30 -11.18
CA TYR A 144 4.55 3.96 -11.76
C TYR A 144 3.12 3.41 -11.74
N HIS A 145 2.37 3.72 -10.69
CA HIS A 145 1.00 3.20 -10.49
C HIS A 145 -0.11 4.23 -10.79
N GLY A 146 0.25 5.43 -11.22
CA GLY A 146 -0.65 6.58 -11.29
C GLY A 146 -0.80 7.26 -9.91
N LEU A 147 -0.93 8.59 -9.92
CA LEU A 147 -0.96 9.43 -8.70
C LEU A 147 -2.02 9.03 -7.65
N GLU A 148 -3.08 8.37 -8.09
CA GLU A 148 -4.16 7.89 -7.21
C GLU A 148 -3.88 6.50 -6.61
N GLY A 149 -2.89 5.78 -7.13
CA GLY A 149 -2.79 4.33 -6.91
C GLY A 149 -2.46 3.88 -5.48
N ALA A 150 -1.62 4.57 -4.73
CA ALA A 150 -1.23 4.13 -3.39
C ALA A 150 -2.29 4.45 -2.32
N PHE A 151 -2.77 5.70 -2.31
CA PHE A 151 -3.84 6.13 -1.41
C PHE A 151 -5.19 5.54 -1.81
N TYR A 152 -5.44 5.41 -3.11
CA TYR A 152 -6.62 4.78 -3.64
C TYR A 152 -6.73 3.31 -3.21
N ARG A 153 -5.66 2.52 -3.31
CA ARG A 153 -5.68 1.12 -2.89
C ARG A 153 -6.02 0.96 -1.42
N ARG A 154 -5.44 1.80 -0.55
CA ARG A 154 -5.79 1.80 0.86
C ARG A 154 -7.26 2.19 1.07
N ALA A 155 -7.68 3.30 0.51
CA ALA A 155 -9.06 3.79 0.64
C ALA A 155 -10.08 2.76 0.14
N ILE A 156 -9.83 2.13 -1.01
CA ILE A 156 -10.74 1.13 -1.56
C ILE A 156 -10.77 -0.17 -0.74
N THR A 157 -9.63 -0.59 -0.18
CA THR A 157 -9.56 -1.76 0.69
C THR A 157 -10.30 -1.51 2.01
N GLU A 158 -10.10 -0.34 2.63
CA GLU A 158 -10.82 0.05 3.84
C GLU A 158 -12.34 0.13 3.60
N ARG A 159 -12.74 0.70 2.46
CA ARG A 159 -14.15 0.75 2.05
C ARG A 159 -14.75 -0.65 1.88
N ALA A 160 -14.05 -1.54 1.19
CA ALA A 160 -14.50 -2.92 1.01
C ALA A 160 -14.59 -3.68 2.34
N LYS A 161 -13.65 -3.48 3.27
CA LYS A 161 -13.75 -4.02 4.63
C LYS A 161 -15.01 -3.52 5.33
N GLY A 162 -15.27 -2.22 5.30
CA GLY A 162 -16.47 -1.63 5.90
C GLY A 162 -17.77 -2.26 5.35
N ILE A 163 -17.87 -2.44 4.04
CA ILE A 163 -19.00 -3.10 3.38
C ILE A 163 -19.17 -4.56 3.85
N LEU A 164 -18.06 -5.31 3.94
CA LEU A 164 -18.09 -6.70 4.38
C LEU A 164 -18.47 -6.82 5.86
N MET A 165 -17.93 -5.94 6.73
CA MET A 165 -18.26 -5.87 8.15
C MET A 165 -19.77 -5.63 8.34
N GLU A 166 -20.33 -4.67 7.64
CA GLU A 166 -21.77 -4.35 7.71
C GLU A 166 -22.62 -5.52 7.20
N ARG A 167 -22.29 -6.03 6.00
CA ARG A 167 -23.10 -7.06 5.32
C ARG A 167 -23.06 -8.41 6.01
N HIS A 168 -21.92 -8.80 6.55
CA HIS A 168 -21.70 -10.10 7.17
C HIS A 168 -21.67 -10.06 8.70
N ARG A 169 -21.76 -8.87 9.29
CA ARG A 169 -21.69 -8.66 10.76
C ARG A 169 -20.43 -9.28 11.38
N ILE A 170 -19.31 -9.09 10.72
CA ILE A 170 -18.00 -9.58 11.11
C ILE A 170 -17.09 -8.41 11.51
N ASP A 171 -16.01 -8.72 12.24
CA ASP A 171 -15.00 -7.72 12.59
C ASP A 171 -14.06 -7.39 11.42
N GLU A 172 -13.22 -6.40 11.62
CA GLU A 172 -12.26 -5.91 10.63
C GLU A 172 -11.28 -6.99 10.17
N HIS A 173 -10.80 -7.80 11.12
CA HIS A 173 -9.86 -8.88 10.83
C HIS A 173 -10.50 -9.94 9.93
N ALA A 174 -11.71 -10.39 10.26
CA ALA A 174 -12.44 -11.36 9.46
C ALA A 174 -12.80 -10.83 8.06
N ALA A 175 -13.18 -9.54 7.96
CA ALA A 175 -13.45 -8.90 6.67
C ALA A 175 -12.20 -8.88 5.79
N PHE A 176 -11.04 -8.57 6.35
CA PHE A 176 -9.78 -8.60 5.63
C PHE A 176 -9.37 -10.01 5.20
N GLN A 177 -9.56 -11.02 6.07
CA GLN A 177 -9.31 -12.42 5.71
C GLN A 177 -10.16 -12.88 4.51
N LEU A 178 -11.44 -12.48 4.46
CA LEU A 178 -12.31 -12.77 3.31
C LEU A 178 -11.75 -12.19 2.00
N LEU A 179 -11.29 -10.94 2.02
CA LEU A 179 -10.65 -10.31 0.84
C LEU A 179 -9.42 -11.09 0.40
N ARG A 180 -8.57 -11.49 1.36
CA ARG A 180 -7.32 -12.22 1.12
C ARG A 180 -7.57 -13.61 0.56
N ASP A 181 -8.49 -14.35 1.14
CA ASP A 181 -8.82 -15.70 0.71
C ASP A 181 -9.43 -15.69 -0.71
N GLN A 182 -10.27 -14.71 -1.01
CA GLN A 182 -10.78 -14.52 -2.35
C GLN A 182 -9.67 -14.18 -3.34
N SER A 183 -8.76 -13.27 -2.99
CA SER A 183 -7.61 -12.89 -3.79
C SER A 183 -6.73 -14.12 -4.14
N ARG A 184 -6.44 -14.95 -3.15
CA ARG A 184 -5.67 -16.20 -3.33
C ARG A 184 -6.40 -17.20 -4.22
N ARG A 185 -7.69 -17.41 -3.95
CA ARG A 185 -8.52 -18.37 -4.69
C ARG A 185 -8.67 -18.02 -6.17
N THR A 186 -8.79 -16.74 -6.48
CA THR A 186 -8.99 -16.23 -7.84
C THR A 186 -7.71 -15.80 -8.54
N ASN A 187 -6.56 -15.83 -7.84
CA ASN A 187 -5.28 -15.26 -8.29
C ASN A 187 -5.44 -13.81 -8.82
N THR A 188 -6.32 -13.05 -8.18
CA THR A 188 -6.63 -11.66 -8.53
C THR A 188 -6.06 -10.74 -7.45
N PRO A 189 -5.44 -9.58 -7.79
CA PRO A 189 -4.97 -8.63 -6.80
C PRO A 189 -6.06 -8.24 -5.80
N LEU A 190 -5.71 -8.18 -4.50
CA LEU A 190 -6.66 -7.87 -3.42
C LEU A 190 -7.42 -6.56 -3.69
N VAL A 191 -6.73 -5.56 -4.22
CA VAL A 191 -7.32 -4.27 -4.59
C VAL A 191 -8.40 -4.40 -5.66
N ALA A 192 -8.21 -5.27 -6.65
CA ALA A 192 -9.22 -5.52 -7.68
C ALA A 192 -10.48 -6.20 -7.08
N ILE A 193 -10.29 -7.10 -6.10
CA ILE A 193 -11.41 -7.68 -5.36
C ILE A 193 -12.14 -6.60 -4.54
N ALA A 194 -11.38 -5.75 -3.84
CA ALA A 194 -11.93 -4.66 -3.04
C ALA A 194 -12.72 -3.66 -3.91
N GLN A 195 -12.20 -3.34 -5.11
CA GLN A 195 -12.89 -2.49 -6.08
C GLN A 195 -14.22 -3.12 -6.52
N SER A 196 -14.23 -4.39 -6.91
CA SER A 196 -15.43 -5.09 -7.32
C SER A 196 -16.52 -5.10 -6.26
N ILE A 197 -16.14 -5.24 -4.98
CA ILE A 197 -17.08 -5.17 -3.85
C ILE A 197 -17.65 -3.77 -3.70
N SER A 198 -16.82 -2.74 -3.81
CA SER A 198 -17.24 -1.34 -3.70
C SER A 198 -18.18 -0.94 -4.83
N ASP A 199 -17.90 -1.36 -6.05
CA ASP A 199 -18.73 -1.09 -7.23
C ASP A 199 -20.06 -1.80 -7.14
N ALA A 200 -20.06 -3.07 -6.73
CA ALA A 200 -21.30 -3.84 -6.52
C ALA A 200 -22.18 -3.22 -5.42
N HIS A 201 -21.58 -2.70 -4.36
CA HIS A 201 -22.33 -2.04 -3.27
C HIS A 201 -23.02 -0.77 -3.77
N LEU A 202 -22.32 0.05 -4.56
CA LEU A 202 -22.90 1.27 -5.14
C LEU A 202 -24.12 0.96 -6.03
N LEU A 203 -24.00 -0.06 -6.89
CA LEU A 203 -25.10 -0.49 -7.76
C LEU A 203 -26.31 -1.03 -7.01
N LEU A 204 -26.12 -1.58 -5.81
CA LEU A 204 -27.20 -2.14 -5.00
C LEU A 204 -27.84 -1.09 -4.07
N SER A 205 -27.12 -0.03 -3.71
CA SER A 205 -27.63 1.08 -2.90
C SER A 205 -28.44 2.11 -3.71
N ASP A 206 -28.23 2.18 -5.02
CA ASP A 206 -28.96 3.08 -5.92
C ASP A 206 -30.32 2.50 -6.42
N ARG A 207 -30.83 1.45 -5.79
CA ARG A 207 -32.14 0.95 -6.14
C ARG A 207 -33.21 1.96 -5.65
N PRO A 208 -33.95 2.63 -6.53
CA PRO A 208 -35.03 3.49 -6.08
C PRO A 208 -36.04 2.62 -5.30
N ASP A 209 -36.41 3.12 -4.16
CA ASP A 209 -37.48 2.57 -3.32
C ASP A 209 -38.74 2.51 -4.18
N ASP A 210 -39.13 1.32 -4.61
CA ASP A 210 -40.33 1.11 -5.41
C ASP A 210 -41.51 1.26 -4.44
N GLY A 211 -41.92 2.54 -4.30
CA GLY A 211 -43.00 2.95 -3.45
C GLY A 211 -44.25 2.16 -3.78
N GLY A 212 -44.57 1.21 -2.91
CA GLY A 212 -45.85 0.51 -2.92
C GLY A 212 -46.99 1.49 -2.99
N GLN A 213 -47.63 1.57 -4.13
CA GLN A 213 -48.92 2.18 -4.27
C GLN A 213 -49.94 1.20 -3.67
N ASP A 214 -50.32 1.49 -2.43
CA ASP A 214 -51.56 0.92 -1.87
C ASP A 214 -52.73 1.45 -2.69
N GLU A 215 -53.23 0.63 -3.60
CA GLU A 215 -54.57 0.78 -4.14
C GLU A 215 -55.56 0.47 -3.02
N GLN A 216 -56.04 1.51 -2.37
CA GLN A 216 -57.34 1.45 -1.71
C GLN A 216 -58.40 1.87 -2.73
N SER A 217 -59.15 0.92 -3.23
CA SER A 217 -60.42 1.12 -3.93
C SER A 217 -61.56 0.57 -3.13
N ALA A 218 -62.45 1.49 -2.80
CA ALA A 218 -63.88 1.40 -2.49
C ALA A 218 -64.34 0.61 -1.28
#